data_f62e767fb40f8df5a0d570926631dfa6
#
_entry.id   f62e767fb40f8df5a0d570926631dfa6
#
_cell.length_a   1.000
_cell.length_b   1.000
_cell.length_c   1.000
_cell.angle_alpha   90.00
_cell.angle_beta   90.00
_cell.angle_gamma   90.00
#
_symmetry.space_group_name_H-M   'P 1'
#
loop_
_entity.id
_entity.type
_entity.pdbx_description
1 polymer ?
#
loop_
_entity_poly.entity_id
_entity_poly.type
_entity_poly.pdbx_seq_one_letter_code
_entity_poly.pdbx_strand_id
1 'polypeptide(L)'
;MTNLSKNSFMYSFKIQIRILKALILREIITRYGRNNIGFLWLFFEPMSFTLLISMMWFFFRINSLSNLNIIAFVLTGYPMVMMWRNATSRATKAVSANLALLYHRNIRILDLVFARILLEMMGATAAQVFVILIFIFLGLIAIPYDSFNMLCAWGLMCWFSVGLGLIIFVLSTKYEVFSKMWVPLSFLFMPISGAFFWVDTFPQNIQKLLLFIPPIHGTEMFRHGYFGSSVTTHYDVNYLILCNIILFFMGLTMVKNNESYILENN
;
A
#
# COMPACT_ATOMS: atom_id res chain seq x y z
N MET A 1 -7.23 -38.16 2.80
CA MET A 1 -6.19 -37.28 3.38
C MET A 1 -4.86 -37.67 2.76
N THR A 2 -4.41 -36.96 1.75
CA THR A 2 -3.19 -37.29 1.00
C THR A 2 -1.96 -37.04 1.89
N ASN A 3 -1.19 -38.10 2.15
CA ASN A 3 0.10 -38.08 2.83
C ASN A 3 1.11 -37.26 2.00
N LEU A 4 1.07 -35.94 2.15
CA LEU A 4 2.16 -35.09 1.69
C LEU A 4 3.33 -35.35 2.66
N SER A 5 4.46 -35.83 2.14
CA SER A 5 5.67 -36.02 2.94
C SER A 5 5.99 -34.70 3.65
N LYS A 6 6.41 -34.76 4.93
CA LYS A 6 6.71 -33.57 5.76
C LYS A 6 7.76 -32.63 5.16
N ASN A 7 8.48 -33.08 4.14
CA ASN A 7 9.54 -32.33 3.42
C ASN A 7 9.09 -31.76 2.08
N SER A 8 7.79 -31.82 1.73
CA SER A 8 7.29 -31.25 0.47
C SER A 8 7.19 -29.73 0.58
N PHE A 9 7.64 -28.99 -0.46
CA PHE A 9 7.45 -27.54 -0.61
C PHE A 9 6.00 -27.11 -0.36
N MET A 10 5.04 -27.88 -0.87
CA MET A 10 3.60 -27.64 -0.67
C MET A 10 3.18 -27.73 0.82
N TYR A 11 3.81 -28.60 1.59
CA TYR A 11 3.55 -28.68 3.03
C TYR A 11 4.08 -27.46 3.77
N SER A 12 5.31 -27.04 3.48
CA SER A 12 5.91 -25.82 4.05
C SER A 12 5.12 -24.57 3.67
N PHE A 13 4.68 -24.46 2.43
CA PHE A 13 3.85 -23.35 1.96
C PHE A 13 2.48 -23.28 2.69
N LYS A 14 1.83 -24.43 2.90
CA LYS A 14 0.57 -24.49 3.69
C LYS A 14 0.78 -24.04 5.14
N ILE A 15 1.90 -24.43 5.75
CA ILE A 15 2.24 -23.97 7.11
C ILE A 15 2.42 -22.45 7.10
N GLN A 16 3.16 -21.91 6.14
CA GLN A 16 3.44 -20.48 6.03
C GLN A 16 2.14 -19.65 5.88
N ILE A 17 1.23 -20.10 5.02
CA ILE A 17 -0.09 -19.45 4.87
C ILE A 17 -0.87 -19.50 6.19
N ARG A 18 -0.82 -20.63 6.92
CA ARG A 18 -1.51 -20.77 8.21
C ARG A 18 -0.95 -19.81 9.25
N ILE A 19 0.38 -19.66 9.30
CA ILE A 19 1.07 -18.72 10.19
C ILE A 19 0.63 -17.29 9.86
N LEU A 20 0.71 -16.88 8.59
CA LEU A 20 0.31 -15.54 8.17
C LEU A 20 -1.16 -15.25 8.49
N LYS A 21 -2.08 -16.20 8.24
CA LYS A 21 -3.49 -16.03 8.59
C LYS A 21 -3.69 -15.84 10.09
N ALA A 22 -3.00 -16.63 10.93
CA ALA A 22 -3.08 -16.51 12.38
C ALA A 22 -2.54 -15.16 12.87
N LEU A 23 -1.41 -14.69 12.29
CA LEU A 23 -0.83 -13.40 12.62
C LEU A 23 -1.71 -12.23 12.22
N ILE A 24 -2.32 -12.28 11.02
CA ILE A 24 -3.27 -11.27 10.53
C ILE A 24 -4.50 -11.21 11.45
N LEU A 25 -5.09 -12.35 11.78
CA LEU A 25 -6.24 -12.39 12.70
C LEU A 25 -5.90 -11.84 14.07
N ARG A 26 -4.73 -12.21 14.61
CA ARG A 26 -4.27 -11.66 15.87
C ARG A 26 -4.06 -10.15 15.81
N GLU A 27 -3.43 -9.64 14.74
CA GLU A 27 -3.20 -8.20 14.57
C GLU A 27 -4.53 -7.44 14.51
N ILE A 28 -5.55 -7.99 13.83
CA ILE A 28 -6.91 -7.45 13.80
C ILE A 28 -7.49 -7.36 15.22
N ILE A 29 -7.46 -8.46 15.96
CA ILE A 29 -8.02 -8.52 17.32
C ILE A 29 -7.29 -7.58 18.28
N THR A 30 -5.96 -7.54 18.21
CA THR A 30 -5.13 -6.72 19.10
C THR A 30 -5.33 -5.23 18.83
N ARG A 31 -5.52 -4.86 17.57
CA ARG A 31 -5.62 -3.46 17.14
C ARG A 31 -7.03 -2.90 17.28
N TYR A 32 -8.03 -3.69 16.94
CA TYR A 32 -9.41 -3.23 16.85
C TYR A 32 -10.31 -3.77 17.95
N GLY A 33 -9.76 -4.56 18.87
CA GLY A 33 -10.47 -5.14 20.00
C GLY A 33 -11.31 -6.37 19.60
N ARG A 34 -11.87 -7.01 20.64
CA ARG A 34 -12.69 -8.23 20.49
C ARG A 34 -14.12 -7.95 19.99
N ASN A 35 -14.55 -6.69 20.01
CA ASN A 35 -15.84 -6.29 19.47
C ASN A 35 -15.72 -6.04 17.97
N ASN A 36 -16.51 -6.71 17.16
CA ASN A 36 -16.50 -6.65 15.70
C ASN A 36 -16.58 -5.23 15.10
N ILE A 37 -17.01 -4.23 15.87
CA ILE A 37 -17.10 -2.81 15.47
C ILE A 37 -15.71 -2.23 15.18
N GLY A 38 -14.68 -2.63 15.93
CA GLY A 38 -13.32 -2.13 15.72
C GLY A 38 -12.73 -2.54 14.36
N PHE A 39 -13.13 -3.71 13.83
CA PHE A 39 -12.70 -4.16 12.51
C PHE A 39 -13.20 -3.24 11.38
N LEU A 40 -14.39 -2.64 11.53
CA LEU A 40 -14.92 -1.67 10.56
C LEU A 40 -14.03 -0.43 10.44
N TRP A 41 -13.24 -0.11 11.48
CA TRP A 41 -12.32 1.02 11.44
C TRP A 41 -11.22 0.87 10.38
N LEU A 42 -10.80 -0.36 10.09
CA LEU A 42 -9.84 -0.65 9.01
C LEU A 42 -10.31 -0.13 7.64
N PHE A 43 -11.61 -0.14 7.42
CA PHE A 43 -12.24 0.35 6.18
C PHE A 43 -12.62 1.83 6.30
N PHE A 44 -13.15 2.21 7.46
CA PHE A 44 -13.67 3.56 7.69
C PHE A 44 -12.57 4.63 7.65
N GLU A 45 -11.38 4.34 8.19
CA GLU A 45 -10.25 5.27 8.20
C GLU A 45 -9.86 5.72 6.79
N PRO A 46 -9.43 4.84 5.84
CA PRO A 46 -9.08 5.26 4.48
C PRO A 46 -10.27 5.82 3.70
N MET A 47 -11.47 5.32 3.96
CA MET A 47 -12.69 5.79 3.32
C MET A 47 -13.04 7.22 3.74
N SER A 48 -13.00 7.53 5.05
CA SER A 48 -13.33 8.86 5.57
C SER A 48 -12.38 9.94 5.06
N PHE A 49 -11.08 9.66 5.00
CA PHE A 49 -10.10 10.58 4.41
C PHE A 49 -10.34 10.81 2.92
N THR A 50 -10.64 9.75 2.18
CA THR A 50 -10.95 9.88 0.74
C THR A 50 -12.20 10.74 0.52
N LEU A 51 -13.27 10.51 1.30
CA LEU A 51 -14.49 11.29 1.25
C LEU A 51 -14.25 12.76 1.62
N LEU A 52 -13.50 13.01 2.69
CA LEU A 52 -13.20 14.36 3.15
C LEU A 52 -12.42 15.15 2.11
N ILE A 53 -11.39 14.55 1.51
CA ILE A 53 -10.61 15.20 0.45
C ILE A 53 -11.46 15.41 -0.79
N SER A 54 -12.28 14.43 -1.21
CA SER A 54 -13.19 14.59 -2.34
C SER A 54 -14.19 15.71 -2.11
N MET A 55 -14.75 15.81 -0.90
CA MET A 55 -15.67 16.86 -0.49
C MET A 55 -14.99 18.23 -0.46
N MET A 56 -13.78 18.30 0.10
CA MET A 56 -12.98 19.53 0.11
C MET A 56 -12.74 20.04 -1.32
N TRP A 57 -12.28 19.20 -2.23
CA TRP A 57 -12.03 19.58 -3.62
C TRP A 57 -13.32 19.99 -4.36
N PHE A 58 -14.42 19.32 -4.08
CA PHE A 58 -15.73 19.66 -4.62
C PHE A 58 -16.19 21.07 -4.19
N PHE A 59 -16.06 21.39 -2.89
CA PHE A 59 -16.46 22.71 -2.36
C PHE A 59 -15.55 23.84 -2.83
N PHE A 60 -14.25 23.63 -2.87
CA PHE A 60 -13.30 24.66 -3.30
C PHE A 60 -13.33 24.90 -4.82
N ARG A 61 -14.18 24.18 -5.55
CA ARG A 61 -14.33 24.33 -7.01
C ARG A 61 -12.96 24.52 -7.70
N ILE A 62 -12.00 23.67 -7.44
CA ILE A 62 -10.71 23.69 -8.12
C ILE A 62 -10.97 23.21 -9.57
N ASN A 63 -11.64 24.07 -10.34
CA ASN A 63 -12.07 23.84 -11.72
C ASN A 63 -10.91 23.88 -12.73
N SER A 64 -9.67 23.80 -12.29
CA SER A 64 -8.51 23.97 -13.15
C SER A 64 -8.15 22.76 -14.01
N LEU A 65 -8.81 21.65 -13.83
CA LEU A 65 -8.49 20.41 -14.54
C LEU A 65 -9.66 19.98 -15.45
N SER A 66 -9.96 20.79 -16.49
CA SER A 66 -10.88 20.40 -17.56
C SER A 66 -12.22 19.75 -17.10
N ASN A 67 -13.09 19.33 -17.99
CA ASN A 67 -14.38 18.69 -17.70
C ASN A 67 -14.34 17.34 -16.95
N LEU A 68 -13.26 17.03 -16.23
CA LEU A 68 -13.06 15.76 -15.51
C LEU A 68 -13.71 15.79 -14.13
N ASN A 69 -14.29 14.67 -13.75
CA ASN A 69 -14.89 14.52 -12.43
C ASN A 69 -13.82 14.53 -11.32
N ILE A 70 -13.83 15.59 -10.51
CA ILE A 70 -12.87 15.79 -9.41
C ILE A 70 -12.91 14.63 -8.41
N ILE A 71 -14.10 14.09 -8.11
CA ILE A 71 -14.27 12.97 -7.19
C ILE A 71 -13.53 11.74 -7.73
N ALA A 72 -13.68 11.46 -9.03
CA ALA A 72 -12.97 10.35 -9.67
C ALA A 72 -11.45 10.56 -9.67
N PHE A 73 -10.99 11.80 -9.88
CA PHE A 73 -9.58 12.14 -9.79
C PHE A 73 -8.97 11.84 -8.41
N VAL A 74 -9.65 12.25 -7.33
CA VAL A 74 -9.19 11.97 -5.96
C VAL A 74 -9.23 10.48 -5.67
N LEU A 75 -10.29 9.79 -6.05
CA LEU A 75 -10.45 8.34 -5.85
C LEU A 75 -9.39 7.50 -6.58
N THR A 76 -8.88 7.98 -7.70
CA THR A 76 -7.87 7.26 -8.48
C THR A 76 -6.44 7.55 -8.03
N GLY A 77 -6.19 8.56 -7.21
CA GLY A 77 -4.85 8.91 -6.75
C GLY A 77 -4.64 8.70 -5.25
N TYR A 78 -5.47 9.35 -4.43
CA TYR A 78 -5.26 9.42 -2.98
C TYR A 78 -5.23 8.07 -2.26
N PRO A 79 -6.17 7.13 -2.48
CA PRO A 79 -6.16 5.85 -1.76
C PRO A 79 -4.94 4.98 -2.07
N MET A 80 -4.42 5.07 -3.29
CA MET A 80 -3.21 4.35 -3.70
C MET A 80 -1.99 4.82 -2.92
N VAL A 81 -1.88 6.13 -2.72
CA VAL A 81 -0.79 6.71 -1.93
C VAL A 81 -0.95 6.39 -0.45
N MET A 82 -2.16 6.46 0.07
CA MET A 82 -2.44 6.08 1.46
C MET A 82 -2.13 4.62 1.74
N MET A 83 -2.35 3.73 0.78
CA MET A 83 -2.04 2.30 0.91
C MET A 83 -0.56 2.06 1.19
N TRP A 84 0.36 2.52 0.33
CA TRP A 84 1.79 2.29 0.53
C TRP A 84 2.32 3.04 1.75
N ARG A 85 1.83 4.25 2.02
CA ARG A 85 2.21 5.04 3.19
C ARG A 85 1.82 4.35 4.50
N ASN A 86 0.59 3.86 4.61
CA ASN A 86 0.12 3.17 5.81
C ASN A 86 0.84 1.82 5.97
N ALA A 87 0.99 1.05 4.91
CA ALA A 87 1.70 -0.23 4.93
C ALA A 87 3.15 -0.07 5.45
N THR A 88 3.90 0.89 4.92
CA THR A 88 5.27 1.16 5.36
C THR A 88 5.34 1.71 6.78
N SER A 89 4.44 2.61 7.16
CA SER A 89 4.40 3.16 8.52
C SER A 89 4.06 2.11 9.56
N ARG A 90 3.24 1.12 9.23
CA ARG A 90 2.92 0.01 10.14
C ARG A 90 4.06 -1.01 10.23
N ALA A 91 4.83 -1.17 9.17
CA ALA A 91 6.00 -2.03 9.19
C ALA A 91 7.04 -1.58 10.24
N THR A 92 7.18 -0.28 10.51
CA THR A 92 8.17 0.25 11.48
C THR A 92 8.08 -0.38 12.86
N LYS A 93 6.89 -0.77 13.31
CA LYS A 93 6.63 -1.35 14.64
C LYS A 93 6.29 -2.84 14.59
N ALA A 94 6.67 -3.55 13.53
CA ALA A 94 6.25 -4.94 13.34
C ALA A 94 6.80 -5.88 14.41
N VAL A 95 8.05 -5.73 14.80
CA VAL A 95 8.70 -6.58 15.80
C VAL A 95 8.39 -6.09 17.21
N SER A 96 8.58 -4.82 17.52
CA SER A 96 8.42 -4.29 18.88
C SER A 96 7.03 -4.56 19.50
N ALA A 97 5.99 -4.56 18.70
CA ALA A 97 4.64 -4.88 19.16
C ALA A 97 4.34 -6.39 19.24
N ASN A 98 5.24 -7.26 18.78
CA ASN A 98 5.03 -8.69 18.65
C ASN A 98 6.18 -9.54 19.18
N LEU A 99 7.07 -8.97 20.01
CA LEU A 99 8.27 -9.62 20.53
C LEU A 99 8.00 -11.00 21.15
N ALA A 100 6.95 -11.10 21.96
CA ALA A 100 6.59 -12.36 22.61
C ALA A 100 6.33 -13.52 21.63
N LEU A 101 6.01 -13.24 20.38
CA LEU A 101 5.77 -14.27 19.36
C LEU A 101 7.07 -14.86 18.79
N LEU A 102 8.16 -14.10 18.81
CA LEU A 102 9.45 -14.56 18.27
C LEU A 102 10.06 -15.68 19.13
N TYR A 103 9.61 -15.83 20.39
CA TYR A 103 9.98 -17.00 21.21
C TYR A 103 9.37 -18.31 20.68
N HIS A 104 8.36 -18.25 19.79
CA HIS A 104 7.82 -19.45 19.16
C HIS A 104 8.68 -19.85 17.96
N ARG A 105 9.20 -21.05 17.98
CA ARG A 105 10.17 -21.63 17.00
C ARG A 105 9.73 -21.53 15.53
N ASN A 106 8.45 -21.36 15.24
CA ASN A 106 7.91 -21.42 13.88
C ASN A 106 7.59 -20.03 13.28
N ILE A 107 7.81 -18.94 14.02
CA ILE A 107 7.50 -17.57 13.57
C ILE A 107 8.81 -16.85 13.27
N ARG A 108 8.93 -16.29 12.07
CA ARG A 108 10.09 -15.51 11.64
C ARG A 108 9.76 -14.02 11.65
N ILE A 109 10.78 -13.18 11.71
CA ILE A 109 10.65 -11.71 11.63
C ILE A 109 9.88 -11.32 10.37
N LEU A 110 10.18 -11.91 9.22
CA LEU A 110 9.49 -11.68 7.96
C LEU A 110 7.99 -11.91 8.06
N ASP A 111 7.54 -12.93 8.82
CA ASP A 111 6.12 -13.25 8.95
C ASP A 111 5.36 -12.12 9.65
N LEU A 112 5.97 -11.51 10.68
CA LEU A 112 5.39 -10.39 11.40
C LEU A 112 5.29 -9.15 10.53
N VAL A 113 6.33 -8.85 9.75
CA VAL A 113 6.36 -7.70 8.85
C VAL A 113 5.35 -7.89 7.73
N PHE A 114 5.34 -9.06 7.08
CA PHE A 114 4.37 -9.37 6.02
C PHE A 114 2.93 -9.32 6.54
N ALA A 115 2.65 -9.89 7.71
CA ALA A 115 1.29 -9.88 8.25
C ALA A 115 0.75 -8.45 8.42
N ARG A 116 1.58 -7.52 8.88
CA ARG A 116 1.20 -6.10 9.03
C ARG A 116 1.00 -5.39 7.70
N ILE A 117 1.94 -5.53 6.78
CA ILE A 117 1.85 -4.92 5.45
C ILE A 117 0.61 -5.45 4.71
N LEU A 118 0.41 -6.77 4.71
CA LEU A 118 -0.74 -7.41 4.08
C LEU A 118 -2.07 -6.95 4.67
N LEU A 119 -2.16 -6.79 6.00
CA LEU A 119 -3.37 -6.31 6.65
C LEU A 119 -3.75 -4.90 6.16
N GLU A 120 -2.79 -3.98 6.08
CA GLU A 120 -3.03 -2.62 5.56
C GLU A 120 -3.45 -2.64 4.08
N MET A 121 -2.78 -3.44 3.27
CA MET A 121 -3.10 -3.59 1.84
C MET A 121 -4.51 -4.16 1.65
N MET A 122 -4.88 -5.19 2.42
CA MET A 122 -6.23 -5.79 2.36
C MET A 122 -7.31 -4.77 2.76
N GLY A 123 -7.06 -4.01 3.83
CA GLY A 123 -7.97 -2.96 4.28
C GLY A 123 -8.14 -1.85 3.25
N ALA A 124 -7.02 -1.33 2.72
CA ALA A 124 -7.04 -0.29 1.69
C ALA A 124 -7.71 -0.78 0.40
N THR A 125 -7.46 -2.02 -0.02
CA THR A 125 -8.09 -2.62 -1.21
C THR A 125 -9.59 -2.75 -1.05
N ALA A 126 -10.03 -3.27 0.09
CA ALA A 126 -11.46 -3.43 0.35
C ALA A 126 -12.17 -2.07 0.46
N ALA A 127 -11.54 -1.08 1.12
CA ALA A 127 -12.06 0.28 1.18
C ALA A 127 -12.16 0.93 -0.21
N GLN A 128 -11.13 0.78 -1.05
CA GLN A 128 -11.10 1.32 -2.40
C GLN A 128 -12.22 0.74 -3.28
N VAL A 129 -12.37 -0.58 -3.28
CA VAL A 129 -13.43 -1.27 -4.04
C VAL A 129 -14.80 -0.81 -3.55
N PHE A 130 -15.01 -0.75 -2.24
CA PHE A 130 -16.29 -0.36 -1.63
C PHE A 130 -16.66 1.08 -1.98
N VAL A 131 -15.71 2.03 -1.89
CA VAL A 131 -15.97 3.44 -2.21
C VAL A 131 -16.26 3.63 -3.70
N ILE A 132 -15.51 2.98 -4.59
CA ILE A 132 -15.79 3.03 -6.03
C ILE A 132 -17.20 2.51 -6.32
N LEU A 133 -17.58 1.35 -5.78
CA LEU A 133 -18.90 0.76 -6.00
C LEU A 133 -20.04 1.65 -5.48
N ILE A 134 -19.89 2.23 -4.29
CA ILE A 134 -20.89 3.17 -3.75
C ILE A 134 -21.03 4.40 -4.64
N PHE A 135 -19.92 4.99 -5.09
CA PHE A 135 -19.97 6.21 -5.87
C PHE A 135 -20.52 5.99 -7.27
N ILE A 136 -20.28 4.82 -7.86
CA ILE A 136 -20.95 4.39 -9.10
C ILE A 136 -22.46 4.24 -8.86
N PHE A 137 -22.85 3.55 -7.77
CA PHE A 137 -24.26 3.35 -7.42
C PHE A 137 -25.02 4.65 -7.18
N LEU A 138 -24.36 5.64 -6.56
CA LEU A 138 -24.92 6.98 -6.33
C LEU A 138 -24.88 7.87 -7.60
N GLY A 139 -24.33 7.40 -8.71
CA GLY A 139 -24.19 8.18 -9.94
C GLY A 139 -23.19 9.34 -9.86
N LEU A 140 -22.31 9.34 -8.84
CA LEU A 140 -21.31 10.39 -8.63
C LEU A 140 -20.10 10.25 -9.53
N ILE A 141 -19.78 9.04 -9.96
CA ILE A 141 -18.66 8.71 -10.84
C ILE A 141 -19.11 7.73 -11.93
N ALA A 142 -18.43 7.75 -13.07
CA ALA A 142 -18.67 6.81 -14.16
C ALA A 142 -18.05 5.43 -13.86
N ILE A 143 -18.50 4.42 -14.60
CA ILE A 143 -17.88 3.09 -14.57
C ILE A 143 -16.48 3.19 -15.16
N PRO A 144 -15.47 2.53 -14.56
CA PRO A 144 -14.11 2.51 -15.09
C PRO A 144 -14.03 1.99 -16.52
N TYR A 145 -13.17 2.59 -17.34
CA TYR A 145 -12.98 2.20 -18.74
C TYR A 145 -12.34 0.81 -18.85
N ASP A 146 -11.26 0.57 -18.10
CA ASP A 146 -10.50 -0.68 -18.08
C ASP A 146 -10.17 -1.08 -16.64
N SER A 147 -11.07 -1.88 -16.04
CA SER A 147 -10.92 -2.38 -14.68
C SER A 147 -9.72 -3.33 -14.52
N PHE A 148 -9.31 -4.03 -15.61
CA PHE A 148 -8.16 -4.93 -15.57
C PHE A 148 -6.85 -4.14 -15.41
N ASN A 149 -6.69 -3.06 -16.17
CA ASN A 149 -5.53 -2.17 -16.04
C ASN A 149 -5.46 -1.54 -14.63
N MET A 150 -6.61 -1.17 -14.06
CA MET A 150 -6.67 -0.69 -12.67
C MET A 150 -6.21 -1.76 -11.67
N LEU A 151 -6.64 -3.00 -11.82
CA LEU A 151 -6.22 -4.10 -10.96
C LEU A 151 -4.71 -4.37 -11.07
N CYS A 152 -4.16 -4.33 -12.27
CA CYS A 152 -2.72 -4.47 -12.49
C CYS A 152 -1.94 -3.34 -11.81
N ALA A 153 -2.36 -2.09 -11.99
CA ALA A 153 -1.74 -0.93 -11.35
C ALA A 153 -1.77 -1.05 -9.81
N TRP A 154 -2.93 -1.41 -9.27
CA TRP A 154 -3.10 -1.64 -7.83
C TRP A 154 -2.19 -2.75 -7.31
N GLY A 155 -2.12 -3.88 -8.02
CA GLY A 155 -1.24 -5.00 -7.69
C GLY A 155 0.24 -4.63 -7.70
N LEU A 156 0.70 -3.85 -8.69
CA LEU A 156 2.07 -3.35 -8.75
C LEU A 156 2.38 -2.40 -7.58
N MET A 157 1.44 -1.57 -7.18
CA MET A 157 1.60 -0.68 -6.02
C MET A 157 1.52 -1.43 -4.69
N CYS A 158 0.76 -2.52 -4.60
CA CYS A 158 0.84 -3.45 -3.49
C CYS A 158 2.25 -4.05 -3.38
N TRP A 159 2.83 -4.49 -4.48
CA TRP A 159 4.20 -5.01 -4.50
C TRP A 159 5.23 -3.96 -4.11
N PHE A 160 5.10 -2.74 -4.62
CA PHE A 160 5.90 -1.58 -4.19
C PHE A 160 5.84 -1.39 -2.67
N SER A 161 4.64 -1.44 -2.10
CA SER A 161 4.41 -1.29 -0.65
C SER A 161 5.13 -2.33 0.18
N VAL A 162 5.19 -3.58 -0.32
CA VAL A 162 5.93 -4.66 0.34
C VAL A 162 7.42 -4.39 0.31
N GLY A 163 8.01 -4.11 -0.87
CA GLY A 163 9.44 -3.88 -1.00
C GLY A 163 9.92 -2.69 -0.16
N LEU A 164 9.23 -1.55 -0.27
CA LEU A 164 9.52 -0.37 0.52
C LEU A 164 9.31 -0.63 2.03
N GLY A 165 8.24 -1.34 2.40
CA GLY A 165 7.93 -1.66 3.79
C GLY A 165 9.01 -2.49 4.48
N LEU A 166 9.62 -3.45 3.78
CA LEU A 166 10.74 -4.23 4.29
C LEU A 166 11.97 -3.36 4.58
N ILE A 167 12.30 -2.45 3.68
CA ILE A 167 13.43 -1.52 3.84
C ILE A 167 13.18 -0.59 5.03
N ILE A 168 12.01 0.03 5.08
CA ILE A 168 11.61 0.95 6.14
C ILE A 168 11.59 0.24 7.50
N PHE A 169 11.14 -1.00 7.54
CA PHE A 169 11.18 -1.83 8.74
C PHE A 169 12.60 -1.95 9.30
N VAL A 170 13.58 -2.34 8.47
CA VAL A 170 14.98 -2.52 8.94
C VAL A 170 15.58 -1.20 9.38
N LEU A 171 15.39 -0.15 8.60
CA LEU A 171 15.91 1.19 8.96
C LEU A 171 15.30 1.70 10.27
N SER A 172 14.01 1.47 10.49
CA SER A 172 13.31 1.87 11.71
C SER A 172 13.73 1.08 12.94
N THR A 173 14.07 -0.18 12.76
CA THR A 173 14.56 -1.03 13.86
C THR A 173 16.01 -0.68 14.21
N LYS A 174 16.83 -0.35 13.20
CA LYS A 174 18.24 -0.03 13.41
C LYS A 174 18.46 1.39 13.93
N TYR A 175 17.61 2.35 13.51
CA TYR A 175 17.76 3.76 13.85
C TYR A 175 16.46 4.29 14.47
N GLU A 176 16.46 4.52 15.78
CA GLU A 176 15.29 5.03 16.51
C GLU A 176 14.79 6.38 15.96
N VAL A 177 15.72 7.26 15.59
CA VAL A 177 15.38 8.55 14.97
C VAL A 177 14.61 8.36 13.68
N PHE A 178 15.03 7.42 12.84
CA PHE A 178 14.35 7.12 11.58
C PHE A 178 12.92 6.60 11.82
N SER A 179 12.73 5.76 12.82
CA SER A 179 11.40 5.26 13.22
C SER A 179 10.42 6.40 13.56
N LYS A 180 10.91 7.44 14.26
CA LYS A 180 10.10 8.62 14.63
C LYS A 180 9.88 9.56 13.44
N MET A 181 10.85 9.67 12.54
CA MET A 181 10.81 10.59 11.39
C MET A 181 10.03 10.02 10.19
N TRP A 182 9.93 8.69 10.04
CA TRP A 182 9.32 8.11 8.85
C TRP A 182 7.87 8.55 8.63
N VAL A 183 7.06 8.59 9.67
CA VAL A 183 5.64 8.97 9.55
C VAL A 183 5.50 10.40 9.03
N PRO A 184 6.12 11.45 9.63
CA PRO A 184 6.06 12.79 9.07
C PRO A 184 6.71 12.89 7.67
N LEU A 185 7.83 12.20 7.44
CA LEU A 185 8.50 12.20 6.14
C LEU A 185 7.61 11.61 5.03
N SER A 186 6.88 10.54 5.33
CA SER A 186 5.94 9.92 4.39
C SER A 186 4.81 10.86 3.96
N PHE A 187 4.41 11.83 4.81
CA PHE A 187 3.47 12.89 4.43
C PHE A 187 4.08 13.88 3.44
N LEU A 188 5.37 14.19 3.55
CA LEU A 188 6.06 15.07 2.59
C LEU A 188 6.18 14.42 1.20
N PHE A 189 6.30 13.10 1.12
CA PHE A 189 6.31 12.38 -0.15
C PHE A 189 4.92 12.24 -0.79
N MET A 190 3.85 12.43 -0.04
CA MET A 190 2.49 12.26 -0.51
C MET A 190 2.11 13.21 -1.67
N PRO A 191 2.39 14.54 -1.64
CA PRO A 191 2.13 15.41 -2.77
C PRO A 191 2.92 15.04 -4.02
N ILE A 192 4.14 14.50 -3.86
CA ILE A 192 5.06 14.19 -4.96
C ILE A 192 4.73 12.85 -5.62
N SER A 193 3.89 12.03 -5.01
CA SER A 193 3.59 10.65 -5.48
C SER A 193 2.51 10.55 -6.56
N GLY A 194 2.10 11.67 -7.16
CA GLY A 194 1.10 11.69 -8.23
C GLY A 194 -0.36 11.72 -7.76
N ALA A 195 -0.64 11.72 -6.44
CA ALA A 195 -2.01 11.71 -5.92
C ALA A 195 -2.81 12.96 -6.32
N PHE A 196 -2.17 14.14 -6.36
CA PHE A 196 -2.82 15.43 -6.44
C PHE A 196 -2.60 16.18 -7.76
N PHE A 197 -1.91 15.59 -8.72
CA PHE A 197 -1.65 16.20 -10.02
C PHE A 197 -1.67 15.17 -11.14
N TRP A 198 -1.76 15.68 -12.38
CA TRP A 198 -1.52 14.93 -13.60
C TRP A 198 -0.09 15.23 -14.06
N VAL A 199 0.64 14.23 -14.50
CA VAL A 199 2.00 14.45 -15.05
C VAL A 199 1.94 15.32 -16.28
N ASP A 200 0.92 15.17 -17.13
CA ASP A 200 0.72 15.90 -18.36
C ASP A 200 0.54 17.43 -18.18
N THR A 201 0.13 17.89 -17.00
CA THR A 201 -0.04 19.34 -16.71
C THR A 201 1.29 20.10 -16.58
N PHE A 202 2.41 19.41 -16.45
CA PHE A 202 3.72 20.00 -16.26
C PHE A 202 4.50 20.13 -17.59
N PRO A 203 5.46 21.10 -17.69
CA PRO A 203 6.40 21.15 -18.81
C PRO A 203 7.21 19.85 -18.93
N GLN A 204 7.59 19.48 -20.15
CA GLN A 204 8.29 18.21 -20.45
C GLN A 204 9.54 17.94 -19.57
N ASN A 205 10.28 19.00 -19.21
CA ASN A 205 11.45 18.85 -18.33
C ASN A 205 11.06 18.38 -16.92
N ILE A 206 9.93 18.87 -16.39
CA ILE A 206 9.42 18.49 -15.07
C ILE A 206 8.78 17.09 -15.16
N GLN A 207 8.06 16.79 -16.23
CA GLN A 207 7.51 15.44 -16.45
C GLN A 207 8.60 14.36 -16.36
N LYS A 208 9.74 14.57 -17.02
CA LYS A 208 10.88 13.64 -16.97
C LYS A 208 11.41 13.44 -15.54
N LEU A 209 11.48 14.50 -14.73
CA LEU A 209 11.90 14.40 -13.34
C LEU A 209 10.88 13.65 -12.47
N LEU A 210 9.60 13.93 -12.66
CA LEU A 210 8.52 13.24 -11.94
C LEU A 210 8.49 11.74 -12.25
N LEU A 211 8.72 11.36 -13.50
CA LEU A 211 8.75 9.97 -13.93
C LEU A 211 9.95 9.15 -13.39
N PHE A 212 10.90 9.74 -12.66
CA PHE A 212 11.85 8.98 -11.84
C PHE A 212 11.22 8.42 -10.55
N ILE A 213 10.02 8.85 -10.17
CA ILE A 213 9.37 8.47 -8.92
C ILE A 213 8.41 7.28 -9.18
N PRO A 214 8.73 6.04 -8.71
CA PRO A 214 7.96 4.85 -9.06
C PRO A 214 6.46 4.92 -8.75
N PRO A 215 5.99 5.45 -7.61
CA PRO A 215 4.56 5.59 -7.32
C PRO A 215 3.75 6.36 -8.36
N ILE A 216 4.36 7.31 -9.07
CA ILE A 216 3.69 8.07 -10.12
C ILE A 216 3.22 7.16 -11.26
N HIS A 217 4.05 6.20 -11.67
CA HIS A 217 3.68 5.24 -12.71
C HIS A 217 2.45 4.41 -12.31
N GLY A 218 2.37 4.02 -11.03
CA GLY A 218 1.22 3.30 -10.51
C GLY A 218 -0.06 4.14 -10.53
N THR A 219 0.02 5.41 -10.09
CA THR A 219 -1.14 6.32 -10.08
C THR A 219 -1.59 6.70 -11.48
N GLU A 220 -0.67 7.00 -12.41
CA GLU A 220 -0.97 7.30 -13.81
C GLU A 220 -1.57 6.07 -14.53
N MET A 221 -1.02 4.85 -14.31
CA MET A 221 -1.58 3.62 -14.86
C MET A 221 -3.00 3.36 -14.34
N PHE A 222 -3.24 3.56 -13.05
CA PHE A 222 -4.57 3.38 -12.44
C PHE A 222 -5.58 4.38 -13.01
N ARG A 223 -5.16 5.64 -13.21
CA ARG A 223 -5.96 6.68 -13.85
C ARG A 223 -6.24 6.37 -15.32
N HIS A 224 -5.26 5.84 -16.05
CA HIS A 224 -5.48 5.36 -17.41
C HIS A 224 -6.58 4.30 -17.46
N GLY A 225 -6.54 3.34 -16.55
CA GLY A 225 -7.59 2.32 -16.44
C GLY A 225 -8.97 2.90 -16.12
N TYR A 226 -9.03 3.98 -15.33
CA TYR A 226 -10.29 4.60 -14.98
C TYR A 226 -10.84 5.53 -16.10
N PHE A 227 -10.03 6.47 -16.58
CA PHE A 227 -10.45 7.52 -17.52
C PHE A 227 -10.28 7.15 -18.99
N GLY A 228 -9.53 6.09 -19.31
CA GLY A 228 -9.22 5.69 -20.68
C GLY A 228 -8.50 6.78 -21.47
N SER A 229 -8.93 6.96 -22.71
CA SER A 229 -8.37 7.97 -23.64
C SER A 229 -8.81 9.42 -23.37
N SER A 230 -9.65 9.65 -22.34
CA SER A 230 -10.08 11.01 -21.97
C SER A 230 -8.96 11.85 -21.37
N VAL A 231 -7.85 11.21 -20.99
CA VAL A 231 -6.67 11.83 -20.35
C VAL A 231 -5.40 11.28 -20.94
N THR A 232 -4.45 12.16 -21.18
CA THR A 232 -3.08 11.74 -21.49
C THR A 232 -2.38 11.35 -20.21
N THR A 233 -1.94 10.09 -20.10
CA THR A 233 -1.24 9.55 -18.95
C THR A 233 0.17 9.12 -19.35
N HIS A 234 1.13 9.37 -18.46
CA HIS A 234 2.54 9.05 -18.69
C HIS A 234 2.99 8.01 -17.68
N TYR A 235 3.10 6.75 -18.08
CA TYR A 235 3.60 5.69 -17.22
C TYR A 235 4.40 4.65 -17.99
N ASP A 236 5.33 4.00 -17.30
CA ASP A 236 6.11 2.86 -17.81
C ASP A 236 5.98 1.70 -16.82
N VAL A 237 5.30 0.64 -17.26
CA VAL A 237 5.06 -0.56 -16.46
C VAL A 237 6.36 -1.31 -16.19
N ASN A 238 7.26 -1.38 -17.19
CA ASN A 238 8.52 -2.10 -17.06
C ASN A 238 9.43 -1.42 -16.03
N TYR A 239 9.47 -0.08 -16.04
CA TYR A 239 10.20 0.68 -15.03
C TYR A 239 9.67 0.40 -13.63
N LEU A 240 8.34 0.43 -13.43
CA LEU A 240 7.72 0.16 -12.13
C LEU A 240 8.00 -1.28 -11.65
N ILE A 241 7.92 -2.27 -12.55
CA ILE A 241 8.27 -3.66 -12.25
C ILE A 241 9.74 -3.78 -11.85
N LEU A 242 10.65 -3.15 -12.57
CA LEU A 242 12.08 -3.17 -12.27
C LEU A 242 12.36 -2.56 -10.89
N CYS A 243 11.76 -1.40 -10.58
CA CYS A 243 11.87 -0.77 -9.28
C CYS A 243 11.33 -1.67 -8.16
N ASN A 244 10.19 -2.34 -8.38
CA ASN A 244 9.60 -3.26 -7.42
C ASN A 244 10.50 -4.47 -7.16
N ILE A 245 11.11 -5.04 -8.20
CA ILE A 245 12.08 -6.14 -8.06
C ILE A 245 13.26 -5.68 -7.20
N ILE A 246 13.86 -4.54 -7.53
CA ILE A 246 15.02 -4.01 -6.79
C ILE A 246 14.67 -3.77 -5.32
N LEU A 247 13.57 -3.07 -5.05
CA LEU A 247 13.14 -2.76 -3.68
C LEU A 247 12.83 -4.03 -2.89
N PHE A 248 12.18 -5.01 -3.50
CA PHE A 248 11.80 -6.26 -2.85
C PHE A 248 13.04 -7.08 -2.46
N PHE A 249 13.97 -7.31 -3.40
CA PHE A 249 15.19 -8.07 -3.12
C PHE A 249 16.11 -7.32 -2.15
N MET A 250 16.23 -6.00 -2.29
CA MET A 250 16.97 -5.17 -1.34
C MET A 250 16.37 -5.27 0.07
N GLY A 251 15.05 -5.17 0.18
CA GLY A 251 14.35 -5.32 1.46
C GLY A 251 14.56 -6.69 2.10
N LEU A 252 14.42 -7.78 1.33
CA LEU A 252 14.66 -9.15 1.82
C LEU A 252 16.10 -9.36 2.31
N THR A 253 17.08 -8.90 1.53
CA THR A 253 18.50 -9.02 1.91
C THR A 253 18.82 -8.20 3.16
N MET A 254 18.26 -6.99 3.27
CA MET A 254 18.42 -6.15 4.46
C MET A 254 17.84 -6.83 5.70
N VAL A 255 16.63 -7.41 5.63
CA VAL A 255 16.03 -8.12 6.76
C VAL A 255 16.90 -9.33 7.16
N LYS A 256 17.31 -10.14 6.19
CA LYS A 256 18.14 -11.32 6.44
C LYS A 256 19.48 -10.96 7.11
N ASN A 257 20.16 -9.93 6.60
CA ASN A 257 21.48 -9.52 7.11
C ASN A 257 21.42 -8.85 8.49
N ASN A 258 20.26 -8.39 8.93
CA ASN A 258 20.08 -7.74 10.23
C ASN A 258 19.24 -8.59 11.19
N GLU A 259 18.98 -9.87 10.89
CA GLU A 259 18.10 -10.73 11.69
C GLU A 259 18.62 -10.91 13.13
N SER A 260 19.92 -11.18 13.32
CA SER A 260 20.56 -11.29 14.64
C SER A 260 20.47 -9.98 15.42
N TYR A 261 20.80 -8.86 14.79
CA TYR A 261 20.70 -7.54 15.40
C TYR A 261 19.27 -7.22 15.87
N ILE A 262 18.27 -7.57 15.06
CA ILE A 262 16.85 -7.33 15.37
C ILE A 262 16.40 -8.18 16.58
N LEU A 263 16.91 -9.41 16.72
CA LEU A 263 16.58 -10.31 17.82
C LEU A 263 17.27 -9.92 19.14
N GLU A 264 18.47 -9.35 19.08
CA GLU A 264 19.26 -8.98 20.26
C GLU A 264 18.85 -7.63 20.88
N ASN A 265 18.37 -6.70 20.06
CA ASN A 265 18.11 -5.31 20.48
C ASN A 265 16.62 -4.97 20.66
N ASN A 266 15.72 -5.93 20.56
CA ASN A 266 14.30 -5.80 20.83
C ASN A 266 13.86 -6.85 21.84
#